data_a4e9b658d7260fb84ab07d2ff3f93628
#
_entry.id   a4e9b658d7260fb84ab07d2ff3f93628
#
_cell.length_a   1.000
_cell.length_b   1.000
_cell.length_c   1.000
_cell.angle_alpha   90.00
_cell.angle_beta   90.00
_cell.angle_gamma   90.00
#
_symmetry.space_group_name_H-M   'P 1'
#
loop_
_entity.id
_entity.type
_entity.pdbx_description
1 polymer ?
#
loop_
_entity_poly.entity_id
_entity_poly.type
_entity_poly.pdbx_seq_one_letter_code
_entity_poly.pdbx_strand_id
1 'polypeptide(L)'
;MKKLRIMALLVALCVLLVAFASCDIASFFDEEESSAYEPKDGLDGLSAYEIAVKNGFTGTEAEWLESLKADTEVIEKQPIINQEITENNIAISTTGGDLTSATSKGLASAVSVFAHFTGEHGSLSSSAGSGVIASINADGDAFIVTNYHVVFSTDSITENGISDNIVLYLYGMEHIDAKIVATYVGGSMNYDLAVLRVEDNEILASAYARGTSRAVEVAKKEVLPGQRVIAVGNPSAEGIAVTSGIISVDSEYIRMLGADNSTTVEFRVMRTDTPINQGNSGGGLYNDNGELVGIVNAKIISSDVENIGYAIPADVYNAIVKNIIYYCLGQECESVVRPLLGISLQVSETWTELDTSTGLIEKHEKSKVVLVTEDSLADGKIFVGDTVMALKVANGNKITVERQYHLIDALINARVGETVEITVERAETGAIETVTFTITEECLTLFK
;
A
#
# COMPACT_ATOMS: atom_id res chain seq x y z
N MET A 1 -55.57 9.90 -32.62
CA MET A 1 -56.06 10.07 -31.25
C MET A 1 -55.11 9.52 -30.15
N LYS A 2 -54.38 8.39 -30.34
CA LYS A 2 -53.45 7.88 -29.34
C LYS A 2 -52.21 8.78 -29.10
N LYS A 3 -51.63 9.41 -30.14
CA LYS A 3 -50.48 10.29 -30.00
C LYS A 3 -50.79 11.61 -29.25
N LEU A 4 -52.04 12.11 -29.39
CA LEU A 4 -52.46 13.32 -28.68
C LEU A 4 -52.66 13.07 -27.18
N ARG A 5 -53.05 11.87 -26.78
CA ARG A 5 -53.23 11.47 -25.37
C ARG A 5 -51.89 11.28 -24.65
N ILE A 6 -50.88 10.74 -25.37
CA ILE A 6 -49.52 10.58 -24.80
C ILE A 6 -48.84 11.94 -24.61
N MET A 7 -49.03 12.87 -25.55
CA MET A 7 -48.48 14.22 -25.42
C MET A 7 -49.17 15.02 -24.31
N ALA A 8 -50.45 14.85 -24.09
CA ALA A 8 -51.16 15.45 -22.97
C ALA A 8 -50.74 14.87 -21.62
N LEU A 9 -50.41 13.57 -21.55
CA LEU A 9 -49.91 12.92 -20.34
C LEU A 9 -48.48 13.39 -19.97
N LEU A 10 -47.62 13.57 -20.99
CA LEU A 10 -46.26 14.11 -20.79
C LEU A 10 -46.26 15.58 -20.34
N VAL A 11 -47.14 16.40 -20.90
CA VAL A 11 -47.29 17.80 -20.45
C VAL A 11 -47.84 17.86 -19.04
N ALA A 12 -48.84 17.01 -18.67
CA ALA A 12 -49.35 16.93 -17.32
C ALA A 12 -48.28 16.47 -16.30
N LEU A 13 -47.40 15.52 -16.70
CA LEU A 13 -46.30 15.06 -15.86
C LEU A 13 -45.21 16.15 -15.65
N CYS A 14 -44.91 16.92 -16.71
CA CYS A 14 -43.99 18.06 -16.60
C CYS A 14 -44.56 19.19 -15.72
N VAL A 15 -45.85 19.46 -15.78
CA VAL A 15 -46.51 20.44 -14.94
C VAL A 15 -46.55 19.98 -13.45
N LEU A 16 -46.72 18.67 -13.20
CA LEU A 16 -46.63 18.13 -11.84
C LEU A 16 -45.22 18.22 -11.27
N LEU A 17 -44.19 17.97 -12.08
CA LEU A 17 -42.79 18.08 -11.66
C LEU A 17 -42.36 19.54 -11.37
N VAL A 18 -42.95 20.51 -12.08
CA VAL A 18 -42.70 21.93 -11.81
C VAL A 18 -43.50 22.41 -10.58
N ALA A 19 -44.68 21.81 -10.29
CA ALA A 19 -45.46 22.11 -9.11
C ALA A 19 -44.84 21.58 -7.81
N PHE A 20 -44.05 20.48 -7.88
CA PHE A 20 -43.30 19.98 -6.72
C PHE A 20 -41.97 20.70 -6.51
N ALA A 21 -41.48 21.43 -7.51
CA ALA A 21 -40.26 22.23 -7.40
C ALA A 21 -40.53 23.67 -6.87
N SER A 22 -41.79 24.06 -6.64
CA SER A 22 -42.17 25.39 -6.15
C SER A 22 -42.86 25.36 -4.78
N CYS A 23 -42.82 24.24 -4.06
CA CYS A 23 -43.23 24.18 -2.67
C CYS A 23 -42.00 24.39 -1.77
N ASP A 24 -41.91 25.61 -1.27
CA ASP A 24 -41.32 26.04 -0.01
C ASP A 24 -39.87 25.59 0.33
N ILE A 25 -38.91 26.08 -0.43
CA ILE A 25 -37.59 26.39 0.15
C ILE A 25 -37.60 27.77 0.85
N ALA A 26 -38.66 28.58 0.67
CA ALA A 26 -38.76 29.89 1.30
C ALA A 26 -39.19 29.88 2.79
N SER A 27 -39.64 28.75 3.36
CA SER A 27 -39.99 28.65 4.78
C SER A 27 -38.88 28.05 5.66
N PHE A 28 -37.71 27.75 5.08
CA PHE A 28 -36.53 27.34 5.87
C PHE A 28 -35.52 28.48 6.15
N PHE A 29 -35.82 29.69 5.64
CA PHE A 29 -35.11 30.91 5.97
C PHE A 29 -36.10 31.94 6.55
N ASP A 30 -36.84 31.57 7.61
CA ASP A 30 -37.34 32.56 8.51
C ASP A 30 -36.12 33.18 9.20
N GLU A 31 -35.94 34.46 8.92
CA GLU A 31 -35.08 35.36 9.66
C GLU A 31 -35.47 35.25 11.15
N GLU A 32 -34.83 34.36 11.90
CA GLU A 32 -34.62 34.64 13.30
C GLU A 32 -33.68 35.85 13.32
N GLU A 33 -34.24 36.96 13.78
CA GLU A 33 -33.49 38.15 14.19
C GLU A 33 -32.17 37.68 14.80
N SER A 34 -31.07 38.17 14.26
CA SER A 34 -29.74 38.06 14.83
C SER A 34 -29.77 38.72 16.21
N SER A 35 -30.24 37.99 17.23
CA SER A 35 -29.79 38.26 18.57
C SER A 35 -28.30 37.98 18.51
N ALA A 36 -27.49 39.03 18.56
CA ALA A 36 -26.09 38.94 18.76
C ALA A 36 -25.85 37.88 19.85
N TYR A 37 -25.30 36.72 19.48
CA TYR A 37 -24.79 35.75 20.43
C TYR A 37 -23.62 36.47 21.11
N GLU A 38 -23.95 37.14 22.25
CA GLU A 38 -22.92 37.43 23.23
C GLU A 38 -22.46 36.06 23.74
N PRO A 39 -21.20 35.65 23.49
CA PRO A 39 -20.68 34.47 24.13
C PRO A 39 -20.82 34.72 25.63
N LYS A 40 -21.75 34.06 26.31
CA LYS A 40 -21.69 33.92 27.76
C LYS A 40 -20.39 33.23 28.04
N ASP A 41 -19.50 33.92 28.73
CA ASP A 41 -18.29 33.29 29.30
C ASP A 41 -18.79 32.00 29.96
N GLY A 42 -18.31 30.85 29.43
CA GLY A 42 -18.57 29.56 30.03
C GLY A 42 -18.11 29.67 31.47
N LEU A 43 -18.84 29.15 32.40
CA LEU A 43 -18.38 29.03 33.79
C LEU A 43 -16.99 28.43 33.71
N ASP A 44 -15.97 29.11 34.26
CA ASP A 44 -14.62 28.62 34.31
C ASP A 44 -14.65 27.19 34.84
N GLY A 45 -14.14 26.24 34.04
CA GLY A 45 -14.03 24.85 34.47
C GLY A 45 -13.18 24.79 35.73
N LEU A 46 -13.44 23.79 36.59
CA LEU A 46 -12.63 23.57 37.78
C LEU A 46 -11.15 23.61 37.42
N SER A 47 -10.34 24.35 38.16
CA SER A 47 -8.88 24.35 38.02
C SER A 47 -8.34 22.94 38.27
N ALA A 48 -7.15 22.64 37.78
CA ALA A 48 -6.49 21.35 38.01
C ALA A 48 -6.32 21.03 39.50
N TYR A 49 -6.11 22.06 40.33
CA TYR A 49 -6.06 21.93 41.79
C TYR A 49 -7.45 21.57 42.36
N GLU A 50 -8.53 22.24 41.95
CA GLU A 50 -9.89 21.94 42.42
C GLU A 50 -10.31 20.51 42.01
N ILE A 51 -9.87 20.02 40.85
CA ILE A 51 -10.07 18.64 40.44
C ILE A 51 -9.30 17.67 41.35
N ALA A 52 -8.06 18.00 41.74
CA ALA A 52 -7.25 17.20 42.66
C ALA A 52 -7.92 17.11 44.04
N VAL A 53 -8.40 18.24 44.58
CA VAL A 53 -9.16 18.28 45.86
C VAL A 53 -10.45 17.46 45.79
N LYS A 54 -11.17 17.54 44.71
CA LYS A 54 -12.37 16.71 44.46
C LYS A 54 -12.07 15.22 44.42
N ASN A 55 -10.86 14.85 44.00
CA ASN A 55 -10.39 13.47 43.94
C ASN A 55 -9.59 13.04 45.20
N GLY A 56 -9.68 13.82 46.30
CA GLY A 56 -9.20 13.42 47.60
C GLY A 56 -7.85 14.02 48.03
N PHE A 57 -7.28 14.97 47.28
CA PHE A 57 -6.10 15.70 47.73
C PHE A 57 -6.46 16.60 48.90
N THR A 58 -5.67 16.52 49.97
CA THR A 58 -5.83 17.35 51.17
C THR A 58 -4.57 18.19 51.38
N GLY A 59 -4.63 19.46 51.04
CA GLY A 59 -3.52 20.40 51.13
C GLY A 59 -3.84 21.70 50.40
N THR A 60 -2.92 22.65 50.46
CA THR A 60 -3.02 23.91 49.73
C THR A 60 -2.59 23.72 48.25
N GLU A 61 -2.96 24.66 47.40
CA GLU A 61 -2.53 24.65 45.98
C GLU A 61 -0.99 24.65 45.84
N ALA A 62 -0.30 25.37 46.77
CA ALA A 62 1.18 25.36 46.78
C ALA A 62 1.75 23.98 47.14
N GLU A 63 1.14 23.24 48.06
CA GLU A 63 1.55 21.88 48.43
C GLU A 63 1.20 20.88 47.31
N TRP A 64 0.11 21.11 46.57
CA TRP A 64 -0.21 20.30 45.39
C TRP A 64 0.82 20.52 44.26
N LEU A 65 1.17 21.78 43.97
CA LEU A 65 2.22 22.11 42.98
C LEU A 65 3.59 21.55 43.39
N GLU A 66 3.90 21.54 44.68
CA GLU A 66 5.14 20.96 45.18
C GLU A 66 5.13 19.42 45.07
N SER A 67 4.00 18.78 45.29
CA SER A 67 3.84 17.32 45.09
C SER A 67 4.07 16.88 43.64
N LEU A 68 3.71 17.71 42.67
CA LEU A 68 3.98 17.46 41.26
C LEU A 68 5.46 17.59 40.89
N LYS A 69 6.23 18.41 41.62
CA LYS A 69 7.68 18.53 41.39
C LYS A 69 8.45 17.38 41.99
N ALA A 70 7.97 16.76 43.06
CA ALA A 70 8.66 15.62 43.71
C ALA A 70 8.73 14.39 42.79
N ASP A 71 7.73 14.19 41.93
CA ASP A 71 7.75 13.10 40.96
C ASP A 71 8.71 13.34 39.79
N THR A 72 9.08 14.60 39.52
CA THR A 72 10.03 14.93 38.44
C THR A 72 11.49 14.66 38.88
N GLU A 73 11.81 14.74 40.19
CA GLU A 73 13.17 14.41 40.68
C GLU A 73 13.47 12.90 40.67
N VAL A 74 12.46 12.04 40.71
CA VAL A 74 12.64 10.58 40.65
C VAL A 74 12.98 10.11 39.23
N ILE A 75 12.58 10.85 38.20
CA ILE A 75 12.88 10.52 36.81
C ILE A 75 14.32 10.90 36.42
N GLU A 76 14.91 11.90 37.05
CA GLU A 76 16.31 12.30 36.78
C GLU A 76 17.37 11.36 37.37
N LYS A 77 17.02 10.41 38.23
CA LYS A 77 17.95 9.46 38.88
C LYS A 77 17.98 8.05 38.30
N GLN A 78 17.51 7.86 37.08
CA GLN A 78 17.78 6.59 36.36
C GLN A 78 19.26 6.60 35.92
N PRO A 79 19.99 5.48 36.12
CA PRO A 79 21.42 5.46 35.78
C PRO A 79 21.58 5.62 34.27
N ILE A 80 22.37 6.64 33.89
CA ILE A 80 22.87 6.76 32.52
C ILE A 80 23.75 5.53 32.29
N ILE A 81 23.28 4.60 31.47
CA ILE A 81 24.12 3.51 31.00
C ILE A 81 25.12 4.13 30.02
N ASN A 82 26.37 4.27 30.49
CA ASN A 82 27.51 4.63 29.64
C ASN A 82 27.67 3.52 28.59
N GLN A 83 27.18 3.73 27.36
CA GLN A 83 27.60 2.94 26.22
C GLN A 83 28.86 3.55 25.63
N GLU A 84 29.93 2.76 25.58
CA GLU A 84 31.14 3.09 24.85
C GLU A 84 30.77 3.28 23.35
N ILE A 85 31.04 4.48 22.85
CA ILE A 85 30.93 4.79 21.42
C ILE A 85 32.15 4.18 20.76
N THR A 86 32.01 2.99 20.19
CA THR A 86 32.98 2.47 19.24
C THR A 86 32.68 3.07 17.85
N GLU A 87 33.66 3.78 17.32
CA GLU A 87 33.63 4.36 15.97
C GLU A 87 33.24 3.29 14.96
N ASN A 88 32.13 3.52 14.21
CA ASN A 88 31.58 2.82 13.07
C ASN A 88 30.26 2.03 13.22
N ASN A 89 29.60 2.05 14.37
CA ASN A 89 28.21 1.60 14.43
C ASN A 89 27.43 2.45 15.43
N ILE A 90 26.71 3.46 14.97
CA ILE A 90 25.64 4.08 15.74
C ILE A 90 24.48 3.07 15.73
N ALA A 91 24.53 2.08 16.60
CA ALA A 91 23.37 1.30 16.95
C ALA A 91 22.50 2.16 17.87
N ILE A 92 21.57 2.90 17.31
CA ILE A 92 20.50 3.52 18.08
C ILE A 92 19.64 2.36 18.60
N SER A 93 19.91 1.94 19.85
CA SER A 93 19.06 0.97 20.54
C SER A 93 17.78 1.71 20.93
N THR A 94 16.76 1.62 20.11
CA THR A 94 15.42 2.13 20.43
C THR A 94 14.73 1.13 21.34
N THR A 95 14.82 1.34 22.63
CA THR A 95 13.86 0.75 23.57
C THR A 95 12.50 1.39 23.31
N GLY A 96 11.67 0.68 22.57
CA GLY A 96 10.24 0.84 22.38
C GLY A 96 9.67 2.27 22.33
N GLY A 97 9.66 2.91 21.14
CA GLY A 97 8.91 4.14 20.92
C GLY A 97 9.50 5.10 19.89
N ASP A 98 10.80 5.10 19.70
CA ASP A 98 11.46 6.02 18.76
C ASP A 98 11.55 5.43 17.35
N LEU A 99 10.78 5.99 16.41
CA LEU A 99 10.76 5.60 15.01
C LEU A 99 11.83 6.32 14.16
N THR A 100 12.69 7.13 14.76
CA THR A 100 13.62 8.02 14.03
C THR A 100 14.55 7.25 13.10
N SER A 101 15.08 6.10 13.56
CA SER A 101 15.96 5.26 12.74
C SER A 101 15.22 4.62 11.56
N ALA A 102 14.04 4.06 11.82
CA ALA A 102 13.19 3.49 10.77
C ALA A 102 12.77 4.56 9.75
N THR A 103 12.38 5.74 10.25
CA THR A 103 12.03 6.91 9.43
C THR A 103 13.21 7.34 8.55
N SER A 104 14.43 7.42 9.10
CA SER A 104 15.63 7.80 8.34
C SER A 104 15.92 6.81 7.19
N LYS A 105 15.72 5.51 7.41
CA LYS A 105 15.84 4.49 6.36
C LYS A 105 14.78 4.67 5.29
N GLY A 106 13.52 4.90 5.68
CA GLY A 106 12.41 5.15 4.76
C GLY A 106 12.64 6.40 3.92
N LEU A 107 13.04 7.52 4.53
CA LEU A 107 13.36 8.78 3.84
C LEU A 107 14.49 8.62 2.83
N ALA A 108 15.52 7.82 3.15
CA ALA A 108 16.65 7.57 2.25
C ALA A 108 16.27 6.71 1.04
N SER A 109 15.15 6.00 1.06
CA SER A 109 14.65 5.19 -0.07
C SER A 109 13.42 5.81 -0.75
N ALA A 110 12.94 6.99 -0.29
CA ALA A 110 11.76 7.62 -0.82
C ALA A 110 12.10 8.67 -1.90
N VAL A 111 11.21 8.76 -2.90
CA VAL A 111 11.23 9.82 -3.92
C VAL A 111 9.83 10.39 -4.11
N SER A 112 9.72 11.68 -4.41
CA SER A 112 8.52 12.27 -4.98
C SER A 112 8.47 11.94 -6.47
N VAL A 113 7.30 11.59 -7.00
CA VAL A 113 7.09 11.25 -8.42
C VAL A 113 6.08 12.22 -9.01
N PHE A 114 6.45 12.87 -10.12
CA PHE A 114 5.57 13.73 -10.90
C PHE A 114 5.51 13.20 -12.32
N ALA A 115 4.32 12.86 -12.80
CA ALA A 115 4.08 12.44 -14.16
C ALA A 115 3.28 13.53 -14.89
N HIS A 116 3.79 14.01 -16.00
CA HIS A 116 3.17 15.04 -16.82
C HIS A 116 2.61 14.40 -18.08
N PHE A 117 1.38 14.74 -18.43
CA PHE A 117 0.69 14.20 -19.59
C PHE A 117 0.31 15.29 -20.57
N THR A 118 0.50 14.99 -21.84
CA THR A 118 -0.07 15.78 -22.93
C THR A 118 -1.33 15.06 -23.41
N GLY A 119 -2.46 15.74 -23.37
CA GLY A 119 -3.74 15.23 -23.86
C GLY A 119 -4.06 15.73 -25.26
N GLU A 120 -5.24 15.36 -25.77
CA GLU A 120 -5.74 15.82 -27.05
C GLU A 120 -5.75 17.37 -27.11
N HIS A 121 -5.47 17.90 -28.29
CA HIS A 121 -5.39 19.34 -28.56
C HIS A 121 -4.32 20.09 -27.73
N GLY A 122 -3.33 19.38 -27.17
CA GLY A 122 -2.24 19.95 -26.38
C GLY A 122 -2.65 20.36 -24.96
N SER A 123 -3.74 19.80 -24.43
CA SER A 123 -4.07 19.95 -23.02
C SER A 123 -2.98 19.33 -22.16
N LEU A 124 -2.65 19.97 -21.02
CA LEU A 124 -1.65 19.48 -20.09
C LEU A 124 -2.30 19.08 -18.78
N SER A 125 -1.93 17.92 -18.27
CA SER A 125 -2.31 17.47 -16.95
C SER A 125 -1.10 16.86 -16.22
N SER A 126 -1.20 16.70 -14.91
CA SER A 126 -0.13 16.14 -14.10
C SER A 126 -0.71 15.27 -12.98
N SER A 127 -0.01 14.22 -12.69
CA SER A 127 -0.21 13.40 -11.49
C SER A 127 0.99 13.55 -10.56
N ALA A 128 0.75 13.51 -9.26
CA ALA A 128 1.78 13.53 -8.25
C ALA A 128 1.58 12.34 -7.30
N GLY A 129 2.67 11.71 -6.96
CA GLY A 129 2.73 10.56 -6.05
C GLY A 129 4.10 10.44 -5.41
N SER A 130 4.37 9.25 -4.94
CA SER A 130 5.61 8.85 -4.28
C SER A 130 6.21 7.66 -4.99
N GLY A 131 7.46 7.36 -4.69
CA GLY A 131 8.13 6.16 -5.14
C GLY A 131 9.12 5.65 -4.11
N VAL A 132 9.54 4.41 -4.31
CA VAL A 132 10.55 3.73 -3.49
C VAL A 132 11.72 3.33 -4.38
N ILE A 133 12.94 3.62 -3.95
CA ILE A 133 14.17 3.19 -4.62
C ILE A 133 14.35 1.68 -4.41
N ALA A 134 14.05 0.89 -5.44
CA ALA A 134 14.19 -0.57 -5.40
C ALA A 134 15.65 -1.01 -5.54
N SER A 135 16.43 -0.29 -6.35
CA SER A 135 17.88 -0.46 -6.47
C SER A 135 18.55 0.85 -6.87
N ILE A 136 19.81 1.00 -6.49
CA ILE A 136 20.65 2.16 -6.83
C ILE A 136 22.12 1.71 -6.80
N ASN A 137 22.96 2.27 -7.68
CA ASN A 137 24.39 2.03 -7.72
C ASN A 137 25.21 3.32 -7.65
N ALA A 138 26.53 3.18 -7.69
CA ALA A 138 27.46 4.31 -7.57
C ALA A 138 27.44 5.26 -8.78
N ASP A 139 26.98 4.79 -9.93
CA ASP A 139 26.89 5.57 -11.17
C ASP A 139 25.58 6.37 -11.23
N GLY A 140 24.68 6.14 -10.27
CA GLY A 140 23.38 6.79 -10.20
C GLY A 140 22.31 6.10 -11.04
N ASP A 141 22.58 4.86 -11.50
CA ASP A 141 21.51 4.03 -12.06
C ASP A 141 20.59 3.54 -10.97
N ALA A 142 19.29 3.63 -11.18
CA ALA A 142 18.31 3.20 -10.22
C ALA A 142 17.04 2.63 -10.86
N PHE A 143 16.42 1.67 -10.17
CA PHE A 143 15.04 1.30 -10.39
C PHE A 143 14.18 1.89 -9.27
N ILE A 144 13.09 2.57 -9.68
CA ILE A 144 12.12 3.19 -8.78
C ILE A 144 10.78 2.49 -8.98
N VAL A 145 10.08 2.23 -7.89
CA VAL A 145 8.73 1.66 -7.94
C VAL A 145 7.73 2.69 -7.44
N THR A 146 6.62 2.80 -8.15
CA THR A 146 5.48 3.65 -7.79
C THR A 146 4.18 2.91 -8.10
N ASN A 147 3.02 3.51 -7.82
CA ASN A 147 1.76 2.96 -8.31
C ASN A 147 1.57 3.23 -9.82
N TYR A 148 0.89 2.30 -10.50
CA TYR A 148 0.58 2.41 -11.93
C TYR A 148 -0.28 3.65 -12.22
N HIS A 149 -1.29 3.91 -11.38
CA HIS A 149 -2.17 5.07 -11.54
C HIS A 149 -1.45 6.44 -11.39
N VAL A 150 -0.24 6.48 -10.82
CA VAL A 150 0.56 7.72 -10.71
C VAL A 150 1.14 8.11 -12.07
N VAL A 151 1.50 7.13 -12.90
CA VAL A 151 2.19 7.33 -14.18
C VAL A 151 1.31 7.10 -15.41
N PHE A 152 0.02 6.78 -15.21
CA PHE A 152 -0.95 6.50 -16.24
C PHE A 152 -2.09 7.53 -16.26
N SER A 153 -2.55 7.90 -17.46
CA SER A 153 -3.75 8.72 -17.66
C SER A 153 -4.49 8.30 -18.94
N THR A 154 -5.80 8.17 -18.87
CA THR A 154 -6.68 7.96 -20.04
C THR A 154 -6.71 9.16 -20.97
N ASP A 155 -6.34 10.34 -20.50
CA ASP A 155 -6.32 11.57 -21.28
C ASP A 155 -4.98 11.77 -21.99
N SER A 156 -3.99 10.90 -21.78
CA SER A 156 -2.68 10.96 -22.46
C SER A 156 -2.82 10.62 -23.94
N ILE A 157 -2.08 11.33 -24.79
CA ILE A 157 -1.96 11.03 -26.23
C ILE A 157 -0.97 9.90 -26.52
N THR A 158 -0.22 9.42 -25.51
CA THR A 158 0.64 8.25 -25.67
C THR A 158 -0.22 7.01 -25.90
N GLU A 159 0.25 6.09 -26.75
CA GLU A 159 -0.52 4.91 -27.15
C GLU A 159 -0.96 4.02 -25.97
N ASN A 160 -0.11 3.94 -24.94
CA ASN A 160 -0.35 3.13 -23.74
C ASN A 160 -0.89 3.93 -22.54
N GLY A 161 -1.12 5.24 -22.68
CA GLY A 161 -1.58 6.12 -21.59
C GLY A 161 -0.51 6.46 -20.56
N ILE A 162 0.72 5.95 -20.70
CA ILE A 162 1.82 6.21 -19.77
C ILE A 162 2.46 7.58 -20.07
N SER A 163 2.85 8.29 -19.02
CA SER A 163 3.58 9.55 -19.15
C SER A 163 4.95 9.33 -19.79
N ASP A 164 5.30 10.14 -20.76
CA ASP A 164 6.63 10.24 -21.36
C ASP A 164 7.53 11.28 -20.67
N ASN A 165 7.00 11.97 -19.66
CA ASN A 165 7.70 13.00 -18.90
C ASN A 165 7.51 12.75 -17.39
N ILE A 166 8.33 11.85 -16.84
CA ILE A 166 8.32 11.49 -15.43
C ILE A 166 9.53 12.11 -14.74
N VAL A 167 9.28 12.89 -13.69
CA VAL A 167 10.30 13.61 -12.93
C VAL A 167 10.25 13.17 -11.46
N LEU A 168 11.42 12.92 -10.89
CA LEU A 168 11.60 12.51 -9.52
C LEU A 168 12.38 13.56 -8.73
N TYR A 169 12.11 13.64 -7.42
CA TYR A 169 12.89 14.42 -6.46
C TYR A 169 13.19 13.58 -5.22
N LEU A 170 14.42 13.69 -4.71
CA LEU A 170 14.81 13.10 -3.43
C LEU A 170 14.27 13.93 -2.27
N TYR A 171 14.15 13.30 -1.11
CA TYR A 171 13.78 13.98 0.13
C TYR A 171 14.67 15.20 0.41
N GLY A 172 14.03 16.36 0.65
CA GLY A 172 14.70 17.64 0.89
C GLY A 172 15.33 18.29 -0.33
N MET A 173 15.05 17.77 -1.55
CA MET A 173 15.56 18.29 -2.83
C MET A 173 14.43 18.60 -3.82
N GLU A 174 13.24 18.90 -3.33
CA GLU A 174 12.03 19.18 -4.13
C GLU A 174 12.06 20.58 -4.75
N HIS A 175 13.02 20.81 -5.65
CA HIS A 175 13.08 22.06 -6.43
C HIS A 175 13.62 21.79 -7.84
N ILE A 176 13.39 22.74 -8.74
CA ILE A 176 13.55 22.58 -10.20
C ILE A 176 14.97 22.09 -10.58
N ASP A 177 16.00 22.61 -9.94
CA ASP A 177 17.39 22.31 -10.30
C ASP A 177 17.84 20.91 -9.83
N ALA A 178 17.05 20.21 -9.03
CA ALA A 178 17.35 18.87 -8.51
C ALA A 178 16.46 17.78 -9.14
N LYS A 179 15.83 18.05 -10.28
CA LYS A 179 14.97 17.08 -10.96
C LYS A 179 15.77 15.91 -11.54
N ILE A 180 15.25 14.71 -11.34
CA ILE A 180 15.76 13.47 -11.91
C ILE A 180 14.74 12.98 -12.94
N VAL A 181 15.15 12.76 -14.18
CA VAL A 181 14.28 12.22 -15.22
C VAL A 181 14.29 10.70 -15.16
N ALA A 182 13.12 10.10 -15.19
CA ALA A 182 12.95 8.65 -15.19
C ALA A 182 12.17 8.19 -16.42
N THR A 183 12.45 6.96 -16.87
CA THR A 183 11.75 6.29 -17.96
C THR A 183 10.92 5.13 -17.41
N TYR A 184 9.75 4.91 -18.00
CA TYR A 184 8.92 3.75 -17.67
C TYR A 184 9.52 2.46 -18.24
N VAL A 185 9.59 1.40 -17.43
CA VAL A 185 10.06 0.07 -17.83
C VAL A 185 8.89 -0.87 -18.07
N GLY A 186 7.90 -0.86 -17.19
CA GLY A 186 6.73 -1.70 -17.25
C GLY A 186 5.90 -1.59 -15.98
N GLY A 187 4.69 -2.15 -16.00
CA GLY A 187 3.79 -2.10 -14.86
C GLY A 187 2.60 -3.01 -15.01
N SER A 188 1.70 -2.93 -14.06
CA SER A 188 0.44 -3.65 -14.10
C SER A 188 -0.66 -2.85 -13.46
N MET A 189 -1.71 -2.58 -14.21
CA MET A 189 -2.95 -1.99 -13.69
C MET A 189 -3.62 -2.92 -12.68
N ASN A 190 -3.52 -4.25 -12.90
CA ASN A 190 -4.12 -5.25 -12.01
C ASN A 190 -3.46 -5.30 -10.63
N TYR A 191 -2.19 -4.95 -10.52
CA TYR A 191 -1.46 -4.88 -9.24
C TYR A 191 -1.22 -3.44 -8.79
N ASP A 192 -1.60 -2.47 -9.64
CA ASP A 192 -1.36 -1.03 -9.44
C ASP A 192 0.10 -0.69 -9.07
N LEU A 193 1.06 -1.32 -9.76
CA LEU A 193 2.50 -1.10 -9.61
C LEU A 193 3.14 -0.77 -10.95
N ALA A 194 4.12 0.14 -10.94
CA ALA A 194 4.95 0.50 -12.08
C ALA A 194 6.42 0.58 -11.68
N VAL A 195 7.30 0.19 -12.59
CA VAL A 195 8.75 0.27 -12.46
C VAL A 195 9.28 1.34 -13.39
N LEU A 196 10.07 2.25 -12.84
CA LEU A 196 10.76 3.31 -13.56
C LEU A 196 12.27 3.06 -13.49
N ARG A 197 12.99 3.54 -14.49
CA ARG A 197 14.45 3.48 -14.58
C ARG A 197 15.05 4.88 -14.65
N VAL A 198 16.12 5.07 -13.93
CA VAL A 198 17.03 6.22 -14.06
C VAL A 198 18.39 5.70 -14.45
N GLU A 199 19.10 6.38 -15.38
CA GLU A 199 20.42 6.00 -15.85
C GLU A 199 21.39 7.18 -15.69
N ASP A 200 22.65 6.89 -15.32
CA ASP A 200 23.79 7.81 -15.27
C ASP A 200 23.47 9.15 -14.59
N ASN A 201 22.80 9.14 -13.43
CA ASN A 201 22.30 10.35 -12.79
C ASN A 201 23.23 10.86 -11.69
N GLU A 202 23.85 12.03 -11.90
CA GLU A 202 24.83 12.64 -10.97
C GLU A 202 24.22 12.97 -9.59
N ILE A 203 22.92 13.32 -9.53
CA ILE A 203 22.22 13.63 -8.25
C ILE A 203 22.09 12.37 -7.43
N LEU A 204 21.65 11.25 -8.06
CA LEU A 204 21.52 9.94 -7.40
C LEU A 204 22.90 9.40 -7.01
N ALA A 205 23.90 9.44 -7.90
CA ALA A 205 25.28 9.01 -7.61
C ALA A 205 25.84 9.77 -6.39
N SER A 206 25.67 11.09 -6.36
CA SER A 206 26.12 11.93 -5.23
C SER A 206 25.37 11.62 -3.94
N ALA A 207 24.06 11.41 -3.99
CA ALA A 207 23.24 11.06 -2.82
C ALA A 207 23.58 9.66 -2.30
N TYR A 208 23.82 8.69 -3.21
CA TYR A 208 24.29 7.36 -2.86
C TYR A 208 25.65 7.38 -2.18
N ALA A 209 26.62 8.13 -2.73
CA ALA A 209 27.95 8.29 -2.14
C ALA A 209 27.93 8.92 -0.73
N ARG A 210 27.00 9.82 -0.46
CA ARG A 210 26.77 10.41 0.86
C ARG A 210 25.96 9.52 1.82
N GLY A 211 25.39 8.41 1.34
CA GLY A 211 24.49 7.54 2.09
C GLY A 211 23.11 8.16 2.38
N THR A 212 22.76 9.27 1.72
CA THR A 212 21.45 9.94 1.86
C THR A 212 20.38 9.34 0.96
N SER A 213 20.77 8.54 -0.04
CA SER A 213 19.86 7.69 -0.82
C SER A 213 20.37 6.27 -0.88
N ARG A 214 19.45 5.31 -0.76
CA ARG A 214 19.75 3.87 -0.77
C ARG A 214 18.56 3.08 -1.29
N ALA A 215 18.84 1.85 -1.74
CA ALA A 215 17.79 0.88 -2.02
C ALA A 215 17.05 0.50 -0.73
N VAL A 216 15.77 0.24 -0.86
CA VAL A 216 14.94 -0.21 0.24
C VAL A 216 15.33 -1.63 0.69
N GLU A 217 15.30 -1.87 2.00
CA GLU A 217 15.39 -3.20 2.58
C GLU A 217 13.97 -3.78 2.69
N VAL A 218 13.71 -4.91 2.04
CA VAL A 218 12.39 -5.56 2.06
C VAL A 218 12.28 -6.49 3.26
N ALA A 219 11.20 -6.39 4.03
CA ALA A 219 10.92 -7.28 5.14
C ALA A 219 10.81 -8.74 4.67
N LYS A 220 11.43 -9.65 5.43
CA LYS A 220 11.44 -11.09 5.11
C LYS A 220 10.26 -11.86 5.71
N LYS A 221 9.63 -11.28 6.71
CA LYS A 221 8.48 -11.85 7.42
C LYS A 221 7.21 -11.12 7.01
N GLU A 222 6.13 -11.87 6.92
CA GLU A 222 4.80 -11.29 6.79
C GLU A 222 4.47 -10.43 8.00
N VAL A 223 3.67 -9.39 7.77
CA VAL A 223 3.20 -8.52 8.85
C VAL A 223 2.04 -9.17 9.59
N LEU A 224 1.89 -8.77 10.85
CA LEU A 224 0.78 -9.21 11.69
C LEU A 224 -0.10 -8.04 12.10
N PRO A 225 -1.40 -8.24 12.32
CA PRO A 225 -2.28 -7.23 12.90
C PRO A 225 -1.74 -6.71 14.23
N GLY A 226 -1.77 -5.37 14.40
CA GLY A 226 -1.20 -4.68 15.57
C GLY A 226 0.27 -4.31 15.41
N GLN A 227 0.99 -4.78 14.40
CA GLN A 227 2.37 -4.37 14.12
C GLN A 227 2.42 -2.90 13.73
N ARG A 228 3.27 -2.14 14.40
CA ARG A 228 3.47 -0.71 14.10
C ARG A 228 4.15 -0.52 12.76
N VAL A 229 3.69 0.50 12.02
CA VAL A 229 4.23 0.87 10.71
C VAL A 229 4.31 2.39 10.54
N ILE A 230 5.20 2.81 9.65
CA ILE A 230 5.32 4.19 9.18
C ILE A 230 5.13 4.24 7.67
N ALA A 231 4.38 5.21 7.18
CA ALA A 231 4.28 5.52 5.76
C ALA A 231 5.16 6.73 5.44
N VAL A 232 5.92 6.63 4.35
CA VAL A 232 6.78 7.69 3.84
C VAL A 232 6.35 7.99 2.42
N GLY A 233 5.93 9.22 2.16
CA GLY A 233 5.41 9.63 0.85
C GLY A 233 5.30 11.15 0.73
N ASN A 234 4.73 11.62 -0.37
CA ASN A 234 4.61 13.05 -0.73
C ASN A 234 3.14 13.51 -0.71
N PRO A 235 2.49 13.60 0.49
CA PRO A 235 1.09 13.96 0.58
C PRO A 235 0.85 15.35 -0.03
N SER A 236 -0.21 15.46 -0.85
CA SER A 236 -0.60 16.71 -1.51
C SER A 236 0.47 17.34 -2.40
N ALA A 237 1.52 16.62 -2.78
CA ALA A 237 2.67 17.12 -3.54
C ALA A 237 3.43 18.28 -2.86
N GLU A 238 3.41 18.34 -1.52
CA GLU A 238 4.03 19.40 -0.71
C GLU A 238 5.41 19.02 -0.15
N GLY A 239 5.93 17.87 -0.55
CA GLY A 239 7.20 17.30 -0.08
C GLY A 239 7.01 16.01 0.71
N ILE A 240 8.10 15.24 0.84
CA ILE A 240 8.07 13.94 1.52
C ILE A 240 7.82 14.13 3.01
N ALA A 241 6.78 13.47 3.50
CA ALA A 241 6.36 13.47 4.90
C ALA A 241 6.21 12.04 5.44
N VAL A 242 6.07 11.93 6.75
CA VAL A 242 6.00 10.65 7.48
C VAL A 242 4.76 10.63 8.35
N THR A 243 4.02 9.53 8.27
CA THR A 243 2.90 9.24 9.17
C THR A 243 3.08 7.86 9.81
N SER A 244 2.41 7.57 10.91
CA SER A 244 2.52 6.27 11.60
C SER A 244 1.18 5.74 12.06
N GLY A 245 1.07 4.42 12.12
CA GLY A 245 -0.09 3.67 12.58
C GLY A 245 0.27 2.21 12.81
N ILE A 246 -0.73 1.32 12.66
CA ILE A 246 -0.55 -0.13 12.78
C ILE A 246 -1.15 -0.86 11.57
N ILE A 247 -0.76 -2.10 11.38
CA ILE A 247 -1.45 -3.02 10.49
C ILE A 247 -2.78 -3.42 11.15
N SER A 248 -3.89 -3.12 10.49
CA SER A 248 -5.24 -3.50 10.94
C SER A 248 -5.66 -4.86 10.41
N VAL A 249 -5.25 -5.20 9.16
CA VAL A 249 -5.45 -6.50 8.50
C VAL A 249 -4.20 -6.84 7.71
N ASP A 250 -3.67 -8.03 7.93
CA ASP A 250 -2.45 -8.54 7.31
C ASP A 250 -2.61 -8.80 5.81
N SER A 251 -3.77 -9.28 5.40
CA SER A 251 -4.07 -9.60 4.01
C SER A 251 -5.57 -9.68 3.73
N GLU A 252 -6.01 -8.97 2.71
CA GLU A 252 -7.36 -9.07 2.14
C GLU A 252 -7.33 -8.81 0.63
N TYR A 253 -8.31 -9.35 -0.10
CA TYR A 253 -8.52 -9.00 -1.50
C TYR A 253 -9.52 -7.88 -1.61
N ILE A 254 -9.20 -6.88 -2.40
CA ILE A 254 -10.10 -5.77 -2.71
C ILE A 254 -10.42 -5.76 -4.19
N ARG A 255 -11.62 -5.29 -4.50
CA ARG A 255 -12.07 -5.06 -5.87
C ARG A 255 -12.35 -3.58 -6.09
N MET A 256 -11.74 -3.01 -7.12
CA MET A 256 -11.89 -1.59 -7.44
C MET A 256 -11.78 -1.33 -8.94
N LEU A 257 -12.00 -0.09 -9.37
CA LEU A 257 -11.70 0.32 -10.74
C LEU A 257 -10.19 0.53 -10.92
N GLY A 258 -9.66 0.00 -11.99
CA GLY A 258 -8.27 0.20 -12.41
C GLY A 258 -7.92 1.66 -12.69
N ALA A 259 -6.70 1.91 -13.11
CA ALA A 259 -6.24 3.27 -13.43
C ALA A 259 -7.02 3.91 -14.57
N ASP A 260 -7.57 3.12 -15.47
CA ASP A 260 -8.43 3.54 -16.59
C ASP A 260 -9.87 3.91 -16.19
N ASN A 261 -10.24 3.79 -14.90
CA ASN A 261 -11.57 4.03 -14.34
C ASN A 261 -12.70 3.20 -15.01
N SER A 262 -12.38 2.14 -15.74
CA SER A 262 -13.34 1.28 -16.47
C SER A 262 -13.14 -0.20 -16.16
N THR A 263 -11.91 -0.68 -16.12
CA THR A 263 -11.58 -2.08 -15.85
C THR A 263 -11.71 -2.37 -14.37
N THR A 264 -12.42 -3.44 -14.01
CA THR A 264 -12.42 -3.92 -12.62
C THR A 264 -11.18 -4.75 -12.37
N VAL A 265 -10.40 -4.37 -11.35
CA VAL A 265 -9.21 -5.07 -10.89
C VAL A 265 -9.44 -5.64 -9.49
N GLU A 266 -8.80 -6.77 -9.20
CA GLU A 266 -8.83 -7.41 -7.90
C GLU A 266 -7.42 -7.84 -7.52
N PHE A 267 -6.93 -7.35 -6.39
CA PHE A 267 -5.58 -7.66 -5.90
C PHE A 267 -5.51 -7.67 -4.39
N ARG A 268 -4.44 -8.27 -3.89
CA ARG A 268 -4.16 -8.40 -2.46
C ARG A 268 -3.58 -7.11 -1.89
N VAL A 269 -4.10 -6.71 -0.72
CA VAL A 269 -3.62 -5.57 0.05
C VAL A 269 -3.53 -5.90 1.54
N MET A 270 -2.79 -5.09 2.27
CA MET A 270 -2.86 -4.93 3.72
C MET A 270 -3.68 -3.70 4.05
N ARG A 271 -4.37 -3.73 5.19
CA ARG A 271 -5.08 -2.56 5.72
C ARG A 271 -4.34 -1.98 6.92
N THR A 272 -4.28 -0.66 7.00
CA THR A 272 -3.62 0.10 8.06
C THR A 272 -4.46 1.30 8.47
N ASP A 273 -4.33 1.73 9.72
CA ASP A 273 -4.89 2.98 10.21
C ASP A 273 -3.93 4.17 10.09
N THR A 274 -2.75 3.93 9.49
CA THR A 274 -1.78 4.98 9.17
C THR A 274 -2.45 6.06 8.31
N PRO A 275 -2.35 7.36 8.65
CA PRO A 275 -2.90 8.43 7.82
C PRO A 275 -2.32 8.42 6.42
N ILE A 276 -3.14 8.08 5.44
CA ILE A 276 -2.80 8.02 4.01
C ILE A 276 -3.68 9.01 3.26
N ASN A 277 -3.02 9.88 2.48
CA ASN A 277 -3.67 10.90 1.65
C ASN A 277 -3.20 10.79 0.20
N GLN A 278 -3.89 11.48 -0.72
CA GLN A 278 -3.43 11.63 -2.09
C GLN A 278 -1.99 12.16 -2.12
N GLY A 279 -1.15 11.58 -2.99
CA GLY A 279 0.28 11.85 -3.04
C GLY A 279 1.14 10.84 -2.28
N ASN A 280 0.60 10.11 -1.29
CA ASN A 280 1.30 9.00 -0.65
C ASN A 280 1.34 7.73 -1.53
N SER A 281 0.52 7.65 -2.59
CA SER A 281 0.51 6.55 -3.56
C SER A 281 1.91 6.27 -4.11
N GLY A 282 2.34 5.01 -4.06
CA GLY A 282 3.66 4.57 -4.49
C GLY A 282 4.75 4.71 -3.43
N GLY A 283 4.49 5.41 -2.32
CA GLY A 283 5.39 5.50 -1.18
C GLY A 283 5.49 4.20 -0.39
N GLY A 284 6.52 4.09 0.44
CA GLY A 284 6.76 2.90 1.24
C GLY A 284 6.01 2.90 2.57
N LEU A 285 5.52 1.72 2.97
CA LEU A 285 5.10 1.40 4.32
C LEU A 285 6.20 0.57 4.97
N TYR A 286 6.72 0.98 6.13
CA TYR A 286 7.89 0.39 6.78
C TYR A 286 7.57 -0.08 8.19
N ASN A 287 8.25 -1.14 8.64
CA ASN A 287 8.20 -1.59 10.03
C ASN A 287 9.16 -0.79 10.93
N ASP A 288 9.21 -1.10 12.22
CA ASP A 288 10.08 -0.45 13.21
C ASP A 288 11.60 -0.59 12.92
N ASN A 289 11.99 -1.56 12.08
CA ASN A 289 13.37 -1.73 11.64
C ASN A 289 13.69 -0.86 10.41
N GLY A 290 12.70 -0.20 9.81
CA GLY A 290 12.81 0.52 8.54
C GLY A 290 12.88 -0.42 7.33
N GLU A 291 12.37 -1.65 7.46
CA GLU A 291 12.22 -2.57 6.35
C GLU A 291 10.86 -2.34 5.69
N LEU A 292 10.82 -2.36 4.36
CA LEU A 292 9.60 -2.20 3.58
C LEU A 292 8.66 -3.39 3.81
N VAL A 293 7.45 -3.10 4.27
CA VAL A 293 6.38 -4.10 4.41
C VAL A 293 5.32 -3.97 3.31
N GLY A 294 5.25 -2.84 2.60
CA GLY A 294 4.35 -2.67 1.47
C GLY A 294 4.48 -1.32 0.77
N ILE A 295 3.77 -1.20 -0.36
CA ILE A 295 3.64 0.04 -1.14
C ILE A 295 2.27 0.64 -0.88
N VAL A 296 2.23 1.87 -0.40
CA VAL A 296 1.00 2.61 -0.09
C VAL A 296 0.16 2.81 -1.35
N ASN A 297 -1.14 2.58 -1.24
CA ASN A 297 -2.12 2.83 -2.30
C ASN A 297 -3.21 3.77 -1.81
N ALA A 298 -3.07 5.06 -2.10
CA ALA A 298 -4.03 6.10 -1.68
C ALA A 298 -5.24 6.23 -2.63
N LYS A 299 -5.29 5.51 -3.77
CA LYS A 299 -6.44 5.52 -4.69
C LYS A 299 -7.68 4.86 -4.08
N ILE A 300 -7.49 3.95 -3.12
CA ILE A 300 -8.55 3.14 -2.51
C ILE A 300 -9.30 3.88 -1.41
N ILE A 301 -8.90 5.12 -1.07
CA ILE A 301 -9.52 5.88 0.02
C ILE A 301 -10.96 6.21 -0.36
N SER A 302 -11.93 5.70 0.43
CA SER A 302 -13.33 6.06 0.33
C SER A 302 -13.59 7.37 1.08
N SER A 303 -14.31 8.30 0.46
CA SER A 303 -14.71 9.56 1.10
C SER A 303 -15.58 9.37 2.35
N ASP A 304 -16.17 8.19 2.51
CA ASP A 304 -17.17 7.91 3.55
C ASP A 304 -16.59 7.15 4.75
N VAL A 305 -15.30 6.75 4.69
CA VAL A 305 -14.65 5.98 5.77
C VAL A 305 -13.31 6.62 6.10
N GLU A 306 -13.20 7.15 7.31
CA GLU A 306 -11.96 7.71 7.82
C GLU A 306 -11.06 6.62 8.43
N ASN A 307 -9.75 6.84 8.41
CA ASN A 307 -8.73 5.98 9.04
C ASN A 307 -8.63 4.55 8.47
N ILE A 308 -8.90 4.39 7.18
CA ILE A 308 -8.58 3.17 6.44
C ILE A 308 -7.61 3.50 5.32
N GLY A 309 -6.40 3.00 5.46
CA GLY A 309 -5.37 3.04 4.42
C GLY A 309 -5.07 1.64 3.90
N TYR A 310 -4.58 1.55 2.68
CA TYR A 310 -4.22 0.29 2.05
C TYR A 310 -2.77 0.33 1.54
N ALA A 311 -2.12 -0.83 1.59
CA ALA A 311 -0.80 -1.02 1.01
C ALA A 311 -0.69 -2.37 0.31
N ILE A 312 0.00 -2.41 -0.82
CA ILE A 312 0.33 -3.64 -1.55
C ILE A 312 1.47 -4.32 -0.79
N PRO A 313 1.33 -5.59 -0.36
CA PRO A 313 2.33 -6.26 0.46
C PRO A 313 3.71 -6.37 -0.20
N ALA A 314 4.76 -6.37 0.62
CA ALA A 314 6.15 -6.34 0.14
C ALA A 314 6.58 -7.60 -0.63
N ASP A 315 5.98 -8.75 -0.37
CA ASP A 315 6.19 -9.97 -1.13
C ASP A 315 5.64 -9.87 -2.56
N VAL A 316 4.42 -9.29 -2.71
CA VAL A 316 3.83 -8.96 -4.03
C VAL A 316 4.70 -7.94 -4.76
N TYR A 317 5.05 -6.83 -4.09
CA TYR A 317 5.95 -5.82 -4.63
C TYR A 317 7.24 -6.45 -5.18
N ASN A 318 7.94 -7.25 -4.37
CA ASN A 318 9.22 -7.83 -4.74
C ASN A 318 9.09 -8.80 -5.93
N ALA A 319 8.02 -9.61 -5.98
CA ALA A 319 7.74 -10.52 -7.09
C ALA A 319 7.44 -9.76 -8.40
N ILE A 320 6.61 -8.71 -8.33
CA ILE A 320 6.23 -7.88 -9.48
C ILE A 320 7.43 -7.11 -10.05
N VAL A 321 8.23 -6.46 -9.19
CA VAL A 321 9.41 -5.70 -9.64
C VAL A 321 10.40 -6.60 -10.37
N LYS A 322 10.72 -7.77 -9.80
CA LYS A 322 11.61 -8.76 -10.45
C LYS A 322 11.03 -9.28 -11.76
N ASN A 323 9.72 -9.45 -11.82
CA ASN A 323 9.03 -9.91 -13.01
C ASN A 323 9.13 -8.88 -14.15
N ILE A 324 8.79 -7.62 -13.86
CA ILE A 324 8.85 -6.52 -14.82
C ILE A 324 10.30 -6.33 -15.32
N ILE A 325 11.28 -6.27 -14.42
CA ILE A 325 12.69 -6.12 -14.83
C ILE A 325 13.13 -7.28 -15.72
N TYR A 326 12.74 -8.52 -15.41
CA TYR A 326 13.12 -9.70 -16.18
C TYR A 326 12.51 -9.72 -17.59
N TYR A 327 11.20 -9.41 -17.71
CA TYR A 327 10.49 -9.57 -18.98
C TYR A 327 10.45 -8.29 -19.81
N CYS A 328 10.48 -7.10 -19.18
CA CYS A 328 10.21 -5.83 -19.88
C CYS A 328 11.44 -4.96 -20.08
N LEU A 329 12.53 -5.16 -19.33
CA LEU A 329 13.71 -4.31 -19.48
C LEU A 329 14.36 -4.51 -20.86
N GLY A 330 14.35 -3.44 -21.68
CA GLY A 330 14.89 -3.47 -23.05
C GLY A 330 14.06 -4.26 -24.05
N GLN A 331 12.81 -4.56 -23.75
CA GLN A 331 11.85 -5.26 -24.61
C GLN A 331 10.53 -4.47 -24.70
N GLU A 332 9.67 -4.84 -25.64
CA GLU A 332 8.34 -4.24 -25.81
C GLU A 332 7.29 -4.73 -24.81
N CYS A 333 7.69 -5.42 -23.75
CA CYS A 333 6.79 -5.89 -22.71
C CYS A 333 6.47 -4.74 -21.74
N GLU A 334 5.20 -4.47 -21.52
CA GLU A 334 4.75 -3.41 -20.62
C GLU A 334 3.96 -3.93 -19.41
N SER A 335 3.85 -5.26 -19.26
CA SER A 335 2.95 -5.89 -18.28
C SER A 335 3.61 -7.02 -17.51
N VAL A 336 3.04 -7.34 -16.35
CA VAL A 336 3.44 -8.51 -15.57
C VAL A 336 3.10 -9.79 -16.31
N VAL A 337 4.08 -10.69 -16.43
CA VAL A 337 3.96 -12.00 -17.07
C VAL A 337 3.95 -13.07 -15.99
N ARG A 338 2.93 -13.88 -15.91
CA ARG A 338 2.90 -15.01 -14.96
C ARG A 338 2.37 -16.27 -15.61
N PRO A 339 2.81 -17.47 -15.17
CA PRO A 339 2.24 -18.72 -15.64
C PRO A 339 0.87 -18.97 -15.01
N LEU A 340 -0.03 -19.55 -15.82
CA LEU A 340 -1.27 -20.13 -15.37
C LEU A 340 -1.13 -21.65 -15.36
N LEU A 341 -1.34 -22.28 -14.22
CA LEU A 341 -1.32 -23.74 -14.10
C LEU A 341 -2.66 -24.37 -14.54
N GLY A 342 -3.72 -23.57 -14.62
CA GLY A 342 -5.05 -24.02 -14.97
C GLY A 342 -5.86 -24.57 -13.80
N ILE A 343 -5.55 -24.17 -12.57
CA ILE A 343 -6.33 -24.51 -11.38
C ILE A 343 -6.99 -23.26 -10.76
N SER A 344 -8.19 -23.43 -10.23
CA SER A 344 -8.81 -22.42 -9.35
C SER A 344 -8.90 -22.98 -7.94
N LEU A 345 -8.55 -22.15 -6.96
CA LEU A 345 -8.58 -22.51 -5.55
C LEU A 345 -9.72 -21.82 -4.83
N GLN A 346 -10.27 -22.48 -3.84
CA GLN A 346 -11.21 -21.93 -2.88
C GLN A 346 -10.79 -22.29 -1.46
N VAL A 347 -10.86 -21.33 -0.55
CA VAL A 347 -10.68 -21.58 0.87
C VAL A 347 -11.85 -22.44 1.37
N SER A 348 -11.55 -23.64 1.84
CA SER A 348 -12.55 -24.60 2.34
C SER A 348 -12.69 -24.60 3.86
N GLU A 349 -11.64 -24.24 4.55
CA GLU A 349 -11.57 -24.17 6.02
C GLU A 349 -10.66 -23.01 6.42
N THR A 350 -11.01 -22.33 7.51
CA THR A 350 -10.17 -21.33 8.17
C THR A 350 -10.15 -21.59 9.67
N TRP A 351 -8.99 -21.46 10.29
CA TRP A 351 -8.85 -21.54 11.74
C TRP A 351 -7.74 -20.63 12.22
N THR A 352 -7.70 -20.42 13.51
CA THR A 352 -6.61 -19.71 14.17
C THR A 352 -5.92 -20.62 15.16
N GLU A 353 -4.60 -20.49 15.28
CA GLU A 353 -3.77 -21.22 16.23
C GLU A 353 -2.92 -20.23 17.04
N LEU A 354 -2.68 -20.58 18.30
CA LEU A 354 -1.75 -19.83 19.14
C LEU A 354 -0.35 -20.43 19.00
N ASP A 355 0.56 -19.72 18.36
CA ASP A 355 1.98 -20.06 18.43
C ASP A 355 2.48 -19.86 19.87
N THR A 356 2.68 -20.95 20.59
CA THR A 356 3.09 -20.93 22.01
C THR A 356 4.51 -20.43 22.20
N SER A 357 5.33 -20.39 21.15
CA SER A 357 6.71 -19.87 21.21
C SER A 357 6.77 -18.35 21.14
N THR A 358 5.87 -17.73 20.41
CA THR A 358 5.80 -16.27 20.21
C THR A 358 4.65 -15.62 20.98
N GLY A 359 3.63 -16.40 21.37
CA GLY A 359 2.39 -15.89 21.96
C GLY A 359 1.45 -15.21 20.96
N LEU A 360 1.70 -15.36 19.67
CA LEU A 360 0.91 -14.74 18.60
C LEU A 360 -0.18 -15.70 18.11
N ILE A 361 -1.29 -15.10 17.65
CA ILE A 361 -2.37 -15.85 16.98
C ILE A 361 -2.08 -15.84 15.49
N GLU A 362 -1.94 -17.02 14.92
CA GLU A 362 -1.75 -17.23 13.49
C GLU A 362 -3.05 -17.67 12.83
N LYS A 363 -3.34 -17.16 11.65
CA LYS A 363 -4.51 -17.53 10.83
C LYS A 363 -4.07 -18.49 9.73
N HIS A 364 -4.74 -19.62 9.64
CA HIS A 364 -4.51 -20.65 8.64
C HIS A 364 -5.73 -20.84 7.74
N GLU A 365 -5.47 -21.20 6.50
CA GLU A 365 -6.48 -21.48 5.49
C GLU A 365 -6.15 -22.81 4.80
N LYS A 366 -7.16 -23.61 4.55
CA LYS A 366 -7.06 -24.81 3.73
C LYS A 366 -7.64 -24.52 2.36
N SER A 367 -6.80 -24.58 1.33
CA SER A 367 -7.16 -24.25 -0.04
C SER A 367 -7.39 -25.50 -0.87
N LYS A 368 -8.63 -25.69 -1.34
CA LYS A 368 -9.03 -26.80 -2.22
C LYS A 368 -9.09 -26.37 -3.68
N VAL A 369 -8.73 -27.27 -4.56
CA VAL A 369 -8.92 -27.13 -6.01
C VAL A 369 -10.39 -27.30 -6.31
N VAL A 370 -11.01 -26.27 -6.92
CA VAL A 370 -12.44 -26.30 -7.30
C VAL A 370 -12.65 -26.38 -8.82
N LEU A 371 -11.61 -26.06 -9.57
CA LEU A 371 -11.62 -26.17 -11.03
C LEU A 371 -10.22 -26.57 -11.52
N VAL A 372 -10.19 -27.47 -12.50
CA VAL A 372 -9.01 -27.73 -13.34
C VAL A 372 -9.43 -27.46 -14.78
N THR A 373 -8.69 -26.60 -15.47
CA THR A 373 -8.95 -26.24 -16.87
C THR A 373 -8.45 -27.38 -17.77
N GLU A 374 -9.28 -27.82 -18.68
CA GLU A 374 -8.92 -28.82 -19.71
C GLU A 374 -7.73 -28.32 -20.55
N ASP A 375 -6.84 -29.25 -20.92
CA ASP A 375 -5.61 -28.99 -21.68
C ASP A 375 -4.60 -28.03 -20.97
N SER A 376 -4.77 -27.73 -19.69
CA SER A 376 -3.82 -26.92 -18.91
C SER A 376 -2.64 -27.77 -18.38
N LEU A 377 -1.61 -27.10 -17.81
CA LEU A 377 -0.48 -27.79 -17.19
C LEU A 377 -0.90 -28.73 -16.05
N ALA A 378 -1.99 -28.39 -15.35
CA ALA A 378 -2.51 -29.17 -14.23
C ALA A 378 -3.42 -30.31 -14.65
N ASP A 379 -3.92 -30.32 -15.89
CA ASP A 379 -4.85 -31.34 -16.37
C ASP A 379 -4.25 -32.75 -16.31
N GLY A 380 -5.02 -33.68 -15.77
CA GLY A 380 -4.60 -35.06 -15.52
C GLY A 380 -3.53 -35.25 -14.43
N LYS A 381 -3.12 -34.16 -13.73
CA LYS A 381 -2.11 -34.21 -12.66
C LYS A 381 -2.62 -33.75 -11.31
N ILE A 382 -3.46 -32.71 -11.29
CA ILE A 382 -4.17 -32.22 -10.10
C ILE A 382 -5.66 -32.39 -10.36
N PHE A 383 -6.44 -32.67 -9.34
CA PHE A 383 -7.85 -32.99 -9.49
C PHE A 383 -8.73 -32.10 -8.61
N VAL A 384 -9.96 -31.90 -9.01
CA VAL A 384 -10.96 -31.18 -8.22
C VAL A 384 -11.14 -31.89 -6.87
N GLY A 385 -11.08 -31.12 -5.79
CA GLY A 385 -11.13 -31.59 -4.42
C GLY A 385 -9.78 -31.81 -3.76
N ASP A 386 -8.68 -31.89 -4.51
CA ASP A 386 -7.32 -31.92 -3.95
C ASP A 386 -7.06 -30.68 -3.10
N THR A 387 -6.31 -30.84 -1.99
CA THR A 387 -5.90 -29.72 -1.14
C THR A 387 -4.46 -29.36 -1.45
N VAL A 388 -4.18 -28.08 -1.72
CA VAL A 388 -2.81 -27.61 -1.92
C VAL A 388 -2.14 -27.38 -0.57
N MET A 389 -1.04 -28.12 -0.31
CA MET A 389 -0.33 -28.12 0.97
C MET A 389 0.96 -27.30 0.95
N ALA A 390 1.67 -27.34 -0.17
CA ALA A 390 2.92 -26.61 -0.31
C ALA A 390 3.29 -26.42 -1.78
N LEU A 391 4.17 -25.46 -2.03
CA LEU A 391 4.76 -25.24 -3.36
C LEU A 391 6.24 -24.95 -3.26
N LYS A 392 6.93 -25.12 -4.38
CA LYS A 392 8.31 -24.73 -4.57
C LYS A 392 8.50 -24.27 -6.01
N VAL A 393 9.09 -23.09 -6.21
CA VAL A 393 9.40 -22.54 -7.52
C VAL A 393 10.90 -22.65 -7.76
N ALA A 394 11.30 -23.27 -8.84
CA ALA A 394 12.69 -23.48 -9.25
C ALA A 394 13.57 -24.02 -8.09
N ASN A 395 14.71 -23.39 -7.85
CA ASN A 395 15.62 -23.75 -6.75
C ASN A 395 15.31 -23.03 -5.43
N GLY A 396 14.14 -22.36 -5.35
CA GLY A 396 13.72 -21.67 -4.14
C GLY A 396 13.39 -22.61 -2.97
N ASN A 397 13.06 -22.05 -1.83
CA ASN A 397 12.61 -22.81 -0.69
C ASN A 397 11.19 -23.37 -0.91
N LYS A 398 10.89 -24.49 -0.27
CA LYS A 398 9.52 -25.00 -0.18
C LYS A 398 8.71 -24.09 0.73
N ILE A 399 7.57 -23.61 0.25
CA ILE A 399 6.62 -22.73 0.95
C ILE A 399 5.42 -23.60 1.34
N THR A 400 5.07 -23.64 2.62
CA THR A 400 3.80 -24.22 3.07
C THR A 400 2.66 -23.29 2.69
N VAL A 401 1.58 -23.84 2.13
CA VAL A 401 0.40 -23.06 1.73
C VAL A 401 -0.57 -22.98 2.90
N GLU A 402 -0.33 -22.04 3.80
CA GLU A 402 -1.20 -21.74 4.95
C GLU A 402 -2.24 -20.68 4.65
N ARG A 403 -2.04 -19.94 3.55
CA ARG A 403 -2.96 -18.93 3.03
C ARG A 403 -3.11 -19.11 1.52
N GLN A 404 -4.30 -18.88 1.00
CA GLN A 404 -4.59 -19.07 -0.43
C GLN A 404 -3.65 -18.28 -1.34
N TYR A 405 -3.25 -17.09 -0.94
CA TYR A 405 -2.38 -16.22 -1.74
C TYR A 405 -0.94 -16.73 -1.89
N HIS A 406 -0.45 -17.59 -0.98
CA HIS A 406 0.92 -18.12 -1.07
C HIS A 406 1.21 -18.78 -2.43
N LEU A 407 0.23 -19.50 -3.01
CA LEU A 407 0.40 -20.10 -4.33
C LEU A 407 0.44 -19.05 -5.43
N ILE A 408 -0.50 -18.10 -5.40
CA ILE A 408 -0.67 -17.09 -6.45
C ILE A 408 0.57 -16.19 -6.52
N ASP A 409 1.03 -15.68 -5.39
CA ASP A 409 2.16 -14.75 -5.30
C ASP A 409 3.50 -15.43 -5.64
N ALA A 410 3.68 -16.69 -5.23
CA ALA A 410 4.88 -17.43 -5.56
C ALA A 410 5.01 -17.71 -7.07
N LEU A 411 3.90 -17.95 -7.78
CA LEU A 411 3.90 -18.18 -9.22
C LEU A 411 4.37 -16.96 -10.04
N ILE A 412 4.25 -15.74 -9.52
CA ILE A 412 4.79 -14.54 -10.18
C ILE A 412 6.32 -14.64 -10.36
N ASN A 413 6.99 -15.40 -9.49
CA ASN A 413 8.44 -15.60 -9.55
C ASN A 413 8.88 -16.70 -10.54
N ALA A 414 7.96 -17.52 -11.04
CA ALA A 414 8.31 -18.60 -11.96
C ALA A 414 8.64 -18.10 -13.37
N ARG A 415 9.64 -18.67 -14.01
CA ARG A 415 10.14 -18.31 -15.34
C ARG A 415 10.04 -19.48 -16.31
N VAL A 416 10.03 -19.20 -17.61
CA VAL A 416 10.08 -20.23 -18.67
C VAL A 416 11.30 -21.12 -18.47
N GLY A 417 11.11 -22.43 -18.60
CA GLY A 417 12.12 -23.45 -18.39
C GLY A 417 12.31 -23.87 -16.93
N GLU A 418 11.79 -23.12 -15.97
CA GLU A 418 11.83 -23.49 -14.55
C GLU A 418 10.76 -24.52 -14.19
N THR A 419 10.98 -25.21 -13.08
CA THR A 419 10.02 -26.17 -12.53
C THR A 419 9.25 -25.57 -11.34
N VAL A 420 7.97 -25.91 -11.26
CA VAL A 420 7.11 -25.64 -10.10
C VAL A 420 6.68 -26.99 -9.54
N GLU A 421 7.00 -27.24 -8.27
CA GLU A 421 6.55 -28.41 -7.54
C GLU A 421 5.36 -28.01 -6.65
N ILE A 422 4.22 -28.71 -6.77
CA ILE A 422 3.06 -28.50 -5.92
C ILE A 422 2.78 -29.80 -5.14
N THR A 423 2.77 -29.70 -3.83
CA THR A 423 2.40 -30.81 -2.96
C THR A 423 0.90 -30.71 -2.65
N VAL A 424 0.17 -31.77 -2.96
CA VAL A 424 -1.27 -31.86 -2.72
C VAL A 424 -1.61 -33.04 -1.84
N GLU A 425 -2.67 -32.90 -1.04
CA GLU A 425 -3.39 -34.01 -0.41
C GLU A 425 -4.53 -34.42 -1.32
N ARG A 426 -4.52 -35.66 -1.80
CA ARG A 426 -5.53 -36.18 -2.71
C ARG A 426 -6.90 -36.32 -2.04
N ALA A 427 -7.94 -35.80 -2.68
CA ALA A 427 -9.30 -35.83 -2.11
C ALA A 427 -9.83 -37.25 -1.87
N GLU A 428 -9.54 -38.20 -2.78
CA GLU A 428 -10.08 -39.55 -2.72
C GLU A 428 -9.37 -40.46 -1.74
N THR A 429 -8.03 -40.29 -1.60
CA THR A 429 -7.18 -41.25 -0.88
C THR A 429 -6.57 -40.71 0.40
N GLY A 430 -6.52 -39.37 0.56
CA GLY A 430 -5.75 -38.69 1.60
C GLY A 430 -4.23 -38.78 1.40
N ALA A 431 -3.76 -39.35 0.29
CA ALA A 431 -2.33 -39.47 0.01
C ALA A 431 -1.72 -38.10 -0.28
N ILE A 432 -0.52 -37.82 0.25
CA ILE A 432 0.24 -36.63 -0.02
C ILE A 432 1.17 -36.91 -1.20
N GLU A 433 1.02 -36.17 -2.28
CA GLU A 433 1.79 -36.30 -3.51
C GLU A 433 2.39 -34.96 -3.94
N THR A 434 3.56 -35.00 -4.57
CA THR A 434 4.18 -33.81 -5.20
C THR A 434 4.11 -33.95 -6.71
N VAL A 435 3.50 -32.95 -7.35
CA VAL A 435 3.35 -32.85 -8.80
C VAL A 435 4.30 -31.78 -9.30
N THR A 436 5.06 -32.10 -10.34
CA THR A 436 6.03 -31.17 -10.95
C THR A 436 5.54 -30.69 -12.29
N PHE A 437 5.65 -29.38 -12.52
CA PHE A 437 5.34 -28.70 -13.77
C PHE A 437 6.59 -28.02 -14.31
N THR A 438 6.81 -28.06 -15.61
CA THR A 438 7.78 -27.20 -16.29
C THR A 438 7.04 -26.04 -16.91
N ILE A 439 7.46 -24.82 -16.61
CA ILE A 439 6.84 -23.60 -17.15
C ILE A 439 7.25 -23.45 -18.63
N THR A 440 6.26 -23.34 -19.50
CA THR A 440 6.43 -23.12 -20.94
C THR A 440 5.87 -21.76 -21.35
N GLU A 441 6.22 -21.28 -22.54
CA GLU A 441 5.68 -20.02 -23.07
C GLU A 441 4.15 -20.06 -23.23
N GLU A 442 3.59 -21.23 -23.54
CA GLU A 442 2.16 -21.43 -23.76
C GLU A 442 1.29 -21.21 -22.51
N CYS A 443 1.88 -21.40 -21.33
CA CYS A 443 1.15 -21.17 -20.07
C CYS A 443 1.28 -19.74 -19.54
N LEU A 444 2.04 -18.88 -20.22
CA LEU A 444 2.23 -17.49 -19.78
C LEU A 444 1.00 -16.62 -20.15
N THR A 445 0.66 -15.74 -19.24
CA THR A 445 -0.42 -14.76 -19.43
C THR A 445 0.07 -13.37 -18.99
N LEU A 446 -0.32 -12.36 -19.77
CA LEU A 446 -0.09 -10.96 -19.44
C LEU A 446 -1.14 -10.46 -18.46
N PHE A 447 -0.69 -9.85 -17.38
CA PHE A 447 -1.54 -9.15 -16.40
C PHE A 447 -1.30 -7.65 -16.53
N LYS A 448 -2.11 -7.05 -17.41
CA LYS A 448 -2.06 -5.61 -17.72
C LYS A 448 -2.42 -4.74 -16.53
#